data_24878b119f93a0b572b0eae4c449c5d1
#
_entry.id   24878b119f93a0b572b0eae4c449c5d1
#
_cell.length_a   1.000
_cell.length_b   1.000
_cell.length_c   1.000
_cell.angle_alpha   90.00
_cell.angle_beta   90.00
_cell.angle_gamma   90.00
#
_symmetry.space_group_name_H-M   'P 1'
#
loop_
_entity.id
_entity.type
_entity.pdbx_description
1 polymer ?
#
loop_
_entity_poly.entity_id
_entity_poly.type
_entity_poly.pdbx_seq_one_letter_code
_entity_poly.pdbx_strand_id
1 'polypeptide(L)'
;MQEVSAQGWLTLGFLLVLVFAVGWFGSFVTLPKIPNWYAGLRKPSFTPPPWVFGPAWSLLYLLMAIAAWRVWLLPEDPSRDAALLWFAVQLAVNAAWSPVFFGMERPDWALAVITALLIFLSITVIQFFKLDPVAGWMLVPYLAWVIFATVLNIAIVTLNRS
;
A
#
# COMPACT_ATOMS: atom_id res chain seq x y z
N MET A 1 28.61 -12.81 4.68
CA MET A 1 27.58 -11.72 4.79
C MET A 1 28.36 -10.42 4.75
N GLN A 2 28.15 -9.59 3.71
CA GLN A 2 28.69 -8.23 3.75
C GLN A 2 27.97 -7.47 4.87
N GLU A 3 28.75 -6.81 5.73
CA GLU A 3 28.18 -5.95 6.77
C GLU A 3 27.42 -4.78 6.09
N VAL A 4 26.18 -4.58 6.49
CA VAL A 4 25.37 -3.46 5.99
C VAL A 4 26.02 -2.16 6.49
N SER A 5 26.35 -1.25 5.58
CA SER A 5 26.94 0.04 5.91
C SER A 5 26.02 0.89 6.78
N ALA A 6 26.59 1.87 7.48
CA ALA A 6 25.81 2.84 8.26
C ALA A 6 24.75 3.54 7.39
N GLN A 7 25.09 3.84 6.13
CA GLN A 7 24.16 4.39 5.14
C GLN A 7 23.00 3.43 4.84
N GLY A 8 23.27 2.12 4.76
CA GLY A 8 22.23 1.12 4.57
C GLY A 8 21.20 1.12 5.70
N TRP A 9 21.64 1.22 6.95
CA TRP A 9 20.73 1.31 8.11
C TRP A 9 19.96 2.63 8.17
N LEU A 10 20.58 3.75 7.79
CA LEU A 10 19.88 5.04 7.67
C LEU A 10 18.78 4.98 6.61
N THR A 11 19.04 4.32 5.48
CA THR A 11 18.04 4.13 4.44
C THR A 11 16.86 3.28 4.90
N LEU A 12 17.11 2.21 5.67
CA LEU A 12 16.02 1.43 6.28
C LEU A 12 15.17 2.31 7.21
N GLY A 13 15.82 3.10 8.07
CA GLY A 13 15.14 4.03 8.97
C GLY A 13 14.28 5.04 8.21
N PHE A 14 14.83 5.62 7.13
CA PHE A 14 14.08 6.53 6.26
C PHE A 14 12.87 5.87 5.61
N LEU A 15 13.03 4.66 5.04
CA LEU A 15 11.95 3.92 4.40
C LEU A 15 10.85 3.55 5.39
N LEU A 16 11.20 3.12 6.61
CA LEU A 16 10.24 2.85 7.67
C LEU A 16 9.43 4.12 8.01
N VAL A 17 10.11 5.23 8.26
CA VAL A 17 9.43 6.50 8.54
C VAL A 17 8.50 6.90 7.39
N LEU A 18 8.97 6.79 6.15
CA LEU A 18 8.21 7.16 4.96
C LEU A 18 6.92 6.34 4.83
N VAL A 19 7.00 5.00 4.87
CA VAL A 19 5.82 4.15 4.68
C VAL A 19 4.85 4.24 5.85
N PHE A 20 5.34 4.33 7.08
CA PHE A 20 4.48 4.52 8.25
C PHE A 20 3.84 5.91 8.31
N ALA A 21 4.51 6.95 7.80
CA ALA A 21 3.91 8.27 7.63
C ALA A 21 2.72 8.24 6.66
N VAL A 22 2.82 7.50 5.55
CA VAL A 22 1.70 7.25 4.63
C VAL A 22 0.54 6.54 5.34
N GLY A 23 0.84 5.50 6.12
CA GLY A 23 -0.16 4.78 6.91
C GLY A 23 -0.83 5.65 7.97
N TRP A 24 -0.04 6.45 8.69
CA TRP A 24 -0.55 7.39 9.68
C TRP A 24 -1.45 8.46 9.04
N PHE A 25 -1.03 9.04 7.91
CA PHE A 25 -1.84 9.99 7.16
C PHE A 25 -3.16 9.38 6.71
N GLY A 26 -3.14 8.17 6.15
CA GLY A 26 -4.35 7.44 5.79
C GLY A 26 -5.28 7.21 6.98
N SER A 27 -4.74 6.80 8.13
CA SER A 27 -5.51 6.60 9.36
C SER A 27 -6.11 7.91 9.88
N PHE A 28 -5.37 9.00 9.84
CA PHE A 28 -5.84 10.33 10.25
C PHE A 28 -7.08 10.77 9.46
N VAL A 29 -7.11 10.49 8.15
CA VAL A 29 -8.27 10.80 7.30
C VAL A 29 -9.43 9.81 7.52
N THR A 30 -9.12 8.53 7.75
CA THR A 30 -10.10 7.44 7.82
C THR A 30 -10.85 7.39 9.13
N LEU A 31 -10.12 7.47 10.27
CA LEU A 31 -10.69 7.22 11.61
C LEU A 31 -11.92 8.07 11.94
N PRO A 32 -11.96 9.40 11.66
CA PRO A 32 -13.13 10.22 11.94
C PRO A 32 -14.36 9.83 11.13
N LYS A 33 -14.19 9.15 9.99
CA LYS A 33 -15.27 8.79 9.06
C LYS A 33 -15.90 7.43 9.36
N ILE A 34 -15.19 6.56 10.10
CA ILE A 34 -15.66 5.20 10.40
C ILE A 34 -16.99 5.19 11.16
N PRO A 35 -17.16 5.90 12.29
CA PRO A 35 -18.38 5.80 13.08
C PRO A 35 -19.61 6.48 12.45
N ASN A 36 -19.39 7.38 11.51
CA ASN A 36 -20.45 8.19 10.90
C ASN A 36 -20.73 7.73 9.46
N TRP A 37 -20.00 8.29 8.51
CA TRP A 37 -20.25 8.06 7.09
C TRP A 37 -20.07 6.60 6.68
N TYR A 38 -18.92 5.97 7.04
CA TYR A 38 -18.63 4.58 6.66
C TYR A 38 -19.60 3.58 7.31
N ALA A 39 -20.04 3.84 8.54
CA ALA A 39 -21.02 3.00 9.22
C ALA A 39 -22.37 2.97 8.48
N GLY A 40 -22.76 4.05 7.82
CA GLY A 40 -24.00 4.17 7.05
C GLY A 40 -23.97 3.50 5.68
N LEU A 41 -22.80 3.14 5.15
CA LEU A 41 -22.68 2.47 3.86
C LEU A 41 -23.20 1.03 3.92
N ARG A 42 -23.85 0.58 2.83
CA ARG A 42 -24.12 -0.84 2.59
C ARG A 42 -22.79 -1.53 2.25
N LYS A 43 -22.45 -2.55 3.04
CA LYS A 43 -21.19 -3.30 2.90
C LYS A 43 -21.47 -4.76 2.60
N PRO A 44 -20.63 -5.44 1.81
CA PRO A 44 -20.76 -6.88 1.58
C PRO A 44 -20.51 -7.67 2.88
N SER A 45 -21.04 -8.88 2.94
CA SER A 45 -20.93 -9.75 4.14
C SER A 45 -19.50 -10.16 4.49
N PHE A 46 -18.59 -10.09 3.52
CA PHE A 46 -17.17 -10.41 3.72
C PHE A 46 -16.32 -9.22 4.18
N THR A 47 -16.93 -8.08 4.52
CA THR A 47 -16.20 -6.91 5.05
C THR A 47 -15.52 -7.25 6.37
N PRO A 48 -14.18 -7.11 6.50
CA PRO A 48 -13.50 -7.37 7.76
C PRO A 48 -13.95 -6.42 8.86
N PRO A 49 -13.93 -6.86 10.13
CA PRO A 49 -14.12 -5.94 11.26
C PRO A 49 -13.09 -4.80 11.24
N PRO A 50 -13.45 -3.58 11.64
CA PRO A 50 -12.56 -2.41 11.57
C PRO A 50 -11.19 -2.61 12.24
N TRP A 51 -11.11 -3.39 13.32
CA TRP A 51 -9.86 -3.64 14.03
C TRP A 51 -8.82 -4.42 13.24
N VAL A 52 -9.24 -5.16 12.20
CA VAL A 52 -8.31 -5.96 11.34
C VAL A 52 -7.42 -5.05 10.51
N PHE A 53 -7.92 -3.88 10.08
CA PHE A 53 -7.20 -3.00 9.16
C PHE A 53 -5.90 -2.45 9.74
N GLY A 54 -5.88 -2.07 11.03
CA GLY A 54 -4.69 -1.53 11.68
C GLY A 54 -3.51 -2.50 11.67
N PRO A 55 -3.62 -3.70 12.26
CA PRO A 55 -2.56 -4.71 12.25
C PRO A 55 -2.16 -5.15 10.82
N ALA A 56 -3.14 -5.33 9.92
CA ALA A 56 -2.86 -5.71 8.54
C ALA A 56 -1.97 -4.68 7.85
N TRP A 57 -2.36 -3.40 7.84
CA TRP A 57 -1.58 -2.34 7.23
C TRP A 57 -0.21 -2.15 7.88
N SER A 58 -0.11 -2.28 9.23
CA SER A 58 1.17 -2.19 9.92
C SER A 58 2.16 -3.25 9.44
N LEU A 59 1.70 -4.50 9.30
CA LEU A 59 2.52 -5.58 8.75
C LEU A 59 2.92 -5.31 7.30
N LEU A 60 1.98 -4.86 6.47
CA LEU A 60 2.22 -4.59 5.06
C LEU A 60 3.24 -3.45 4.87
N TYR A 61 3.12 -2.36 5.62
CA TYR A 61 4.10 -1.26 5.56
C TYR A 61 5.49 -1.71 6.03
N LEU A 62 5.58 -2.55 7.06
CA LEU A 62 6.87 -3.13 7.48
C LEU A 62 7.51 -3.95 6.36
N LEU A 63 6.75 -4.85 5.73
CA LEU A 63 7.23 -5.67 4.61
C LEU A 63 7.64 -4.81 3.41
N MET A 64 6.88 -3.77 3.10
CA MET A 64 7.19 -2.81 2.03
C MET A 64 8.53 -2.09 2.28
N ALA A 65 8.75 -1.61 3.50
CA ALA A 65 10.00 -0.93 3.85
C ALA A 65 11.21 -1.86 3.71
N ILE A 66 11.09 -3.09 4.22
CA ILE A 66 12.18 -4.09 4.15
C ILE A 66 12.41 -4.52 2.70
N ALA A 67 11.35 -4.73 1.91
CA ALA A 67 11.49 -5.09 0.50
C ALA A 67 12.21 -4.00 -0.31
N ALA A 68 11.81 -2.74 -0.15
CA ALA A 68 12.45 -1.61 -0.80
C ALA A 68 13.90 -1.44 -0.36
N TRP A 69 14.19 -1.62 0.93
CA TRP A 69 15.53 -1.57 1.47
C TRP A 69 16.45 -2.67 0.89
N ARG A 70 15.95 -3.89 0.77
CA ARG A 70 16.71 -4.99 0.14
C ARG A 70 17.09 -4.66 -1.30
N VAL A 71 16.15 -4.12 -2.08
CA VAL A 71 16.42 -3.68 -3.47
C VAL A 71 17.40 -2.50 -3.49
N TRP A 72 17.28 -1.56 -2.55
CA TRP A 72 18.21 -0.43 -2.44
C TRP A 72 19.65 -0.87 -2.13
N LEU A 73 19.85 -1.96 -1.38
CA LEU A 73 21.18 -2.51 -1.07
C LEU A 73 21.89 -3.17 -2.26
N LEU A 74 21.18 -3.44 -3.36
CA LEU A 74 21.79 -3.97 -4.58
C LEU A 74 22.72 -2.93 -5.22
N PRO A 75 23.71 -3.36 -6.04
CA PRO A 75 24.54 -2.45 -6.80
C PRO A 75 23.74 -1.45 -7.62
N GLU A 76 24.26 -0.25 -7.78
CA GLU A 76 23.62 0.79 -8.58
C GLU A 76 23.53 0.37 -10.04
N ASP A 77 22.28 0.35 -10.54
CA ASP A 77 21.95 -0.12 -11.88
C ASP A 77 20.61 0.55 -12.30
N PRO A 78 20.44 0.90 -13.58
CA PRO A 78 19.19 1.50 -14.06
C PRO A 78 17.93 0.69 -13.75
N SER A 79 18.05 -0.65 -13.70
CA SER A 79 16.91 -1.53 -13.37
C SER A 79 16.52 -1.41 -11.90
N ARG A 80 17.50 -1.30 -10.99
CA ARG A 80 17.29 -1.04 -9.56
C ARG A 80 16.59 0.30 -9.35
N ASP A 81 17.09 1.34 -9.99
CA ASP A 81 16.56 2.69 -9.86
C ASP A 81 15.13 2.78 -10.42
N ALA A 82 14.87 2.13 -11.55
CA ALA A 82 13.52 2.01 -12.10
C ALA A 82 12.57 1.26 -11.15
N ALA A 83 13.01 0.17 -10.51
CA ALA A 83 12.19 -0.58 -9.55
C ALA A 83 11.86 0.27 -8.31
N LEU A 84 12.81 1.03 -7.79
CA LEU A 84 12.60 1.96 -6.67
C LEU A 84 11.68 3.13 -7.06
N LEU A 85 11.77 3.60 -8.31
CA LEU A 85 10.84 4.62 -8.82
C LEU A 85 9.40 4.08 -8.86
N TRP A 86 9.19 2.86 -9.36
CA TRP A 86 7.85 2.24 -9.34
C TRP A 86 7.34 2.02 -7.93
N PHE A 87 8.22 1.66 -6.99
CA PHE A 87 7.87 1.60 -5.57
C PHE A 87 7.40 2.95 -5.04
N ALA A 88 8.08 4.05 -5.36
CA ALA A 88 7.68 5.39 -4.95
C ALA A 88 6.34 5.81 -5.58
N VAL A 89 6.13 5.52 -6.86
CA VAL A 89 4.87 5.82 -7.58
C VAL A 89 3.69 5.08 -6.95
N GLN A 90 3.81 3.77 -6.70
CA GLN A 90 2.73 3.02 -6.07
C GLN A 90 2.45 3.50 -4.64
N LEU A 91 3.48 3.90 -3.88
CA LEU A 91 3.30 4.42 -2.53
C LEU A 91 2.56 5.76 -2.53
N ALA A 92 2.86 6.65 -3.48
CA ALA A 92 2.13 7.91 -3.66
C ALA A 92 0.66 7.68 -4.00
N VAL A 93 0.36 6.72 -4.89
CA VAL A 93 -1.03 6.37 -5.23
C VAL A 93 -1.73 5.70 -4.05
N ASN A 94 -1.02 4.87 -3.26
CA ASN A 94 -1.54 4.31 -2.01
C ASN A 94 -1.96 5.42 -1.04
N ALA A 95 -1.11 6.44 -0.86
CA ALA A 95 -1.40 7.58 0.00
C ALA A 95 -2.66 8.37 -0.44
N ALA A 96 -2.99 8.37 -1.73
CA ALA A 96 -4.14 9.09 -2.28
C ALA A 96 -5.48 8.36 -2.03
N TRP A 97 -5.48 7.04 -1.80
CA TRP A 97 -6.72 6.27 -1.73
C TRP A 97 -7.61 6.67 -0.54
N SER A 98 -7.06 6.74 0.67
CA SER A 98 -7.83 7.13 1.87
C SER A 98 -8.44 8.53 1.80
N PRO A 99 -7.73 9.57 1.35
CA PRO A 99 -8.32 10.88 1.10
C PRO A 99 -9.50 10.85 0.13
N VAL A 100 -9.42 10.09 -0.95
CA VAL A 100 -10.50 10.01 -1.94
C VAL A 100 -11.68 9.20 -1.39
N PHE A 101 -11.41 8.02 -0.80
CA PHE A 101 -12.48 7.15 -0.30
C PHE A 101 -13.19 7.76 0.91
N PHE A 102 -12.44 8.13 1.95
CA PHE A 102 -12.96 8.61 3.23
C PHE A 102 -13.04 10.13 3.30
N GLY A 103 -12.02 10.86 2.83
CA GLY A 103 -11.97 12.32 2.92
C GLY A 103 -13.01 12.98 2.01
N MET A 104 -13.07 12.57 0.76
CA MET A 104 -14.03 13.07 -0.23
C MET A 104 -15.37 12.31 -0.22
N GLU A 105 -15.46 11.19 0.50
CA GLU A 105 -16.63 10.30 0.53
C GLU A 105 -17.04 9.80 -0.87
N ARG A 106 -16.03 9.52 -1.72
CA ARG A 106 -16.20 9.13 -3.11
C ARG A 106 -15.62 7.73 -3.41
N PRO A 107 -16.35 6.65 -3.01
CA PRO A 107 -15.93 5.27 -3.28
C PRO A 107 -15.77 4.97 -4.78
N ASP A 108 -16.53 5.64 -5.64
CA ASP A 108 -16.47 5.55 -7.10
C ASP A 108 -15.13 6.07 -7.65
N TRP A 109 -14.66 7.22 -7.20
CA TRP A 109 -13.33 7.76 -7.58
C TRP A 109 -12.20 6.98 -6.92
N ALA A 110 -12.40 6.52 -5.68
CA ALA A 110 -11.44 5.65 -5.00
C ALA A 110 -11.22 4.34 -5.75
N LEU A 111 -12.23 3.84 -6.48
CA LEU A 111 -12.08 2.67 -7.34
C LEU A 111 -11.09 2.91 -8.49
N ALA A 112 -11.07 4.10 -9.09
CA ALA A 112 -10.06 4.46 -10.08
C ALA A 112 -8.66 4.52 -9.46
N VAL A 113 -8.54 5.11 -8.26
CA VAL A 113 -7.25 5.20 -7.54
C VAL A 113 -6.72 3.82 -7.18
N ILE A 114 -7.55 2.92 -6.63
CA ILE A 114 -7.08 1.57 -6.23
C ILE A 114 -6.78 0.69 -7.45
N THR A 115 -7.46 0.91 -8.58
CA THR A 115 -7.13 0.24 -9.85
C THR A 115 -5.76 0.69 -10.35
N ALA A 116 -5.46 1.98 -10.33
CA ALA A 116 -4.13 2.50 -10.64
C ALA A 116 -3.07 1.95 -9.68
N LEU A 117 -3.37 1.90 -8.37
CA LEU A 117 -2.50 1.29 -7.38
C LEU A 117 -2.20 -0.17 -7.72
N LEU A 118 -3.21 -0.96 -8.07
CA LEU A 118 -3.05 -2.37 -8.43
C LEU A 118 -2.10 -2.54 -9.63
N ILE A 119 -2.22 -1.68 -10.64
CA ILE A 119 -1.34 -1.70 -11.81
C ILE A 119 0.11 -1.39 -11.41
N PHE A 120 0.34 -0.27 -10.72
CA PHE A 120 1.70 0.16 -10.35
C PHE A 120 2.34 -0.79 -9.33
N LEU A 121 1.57 -1.33 -8.39
CA LEU A 121 2.04 -2.34 -7.46
C LEU A 121 2.42 -3.64 -8.19
N SER A 122 1.64 -4.09 -9.16
CA SER A 122 1.97 -5.27 -9.97
C SER A 122 3.28 -5.09 -10.73
N ILE A 123 3.50 -3.90 -11.32
CA ILE A 123 4.79 -3.56 -11.96
C ILE A 123 5.91 -3.62 -10.94
N THR A 124 5.73 -3.02 -9.75
CA THR A 124 6.73 -3.02 -8.68
C THR A 124 7.08 -4.44 -8.24
N VAL A 125 6.08 -5.29 -8.01
CA VAL A 125 6.28 -6.70 -7.62
C VAL A 125 7.09 -7.46 -8.67
N ILE A 126 6.74 -7.31 -9.96
CA ILE A 126 7.46 -7.96 -11.07
C ILE A 126 8.92 -7.50 -11.12
N GLN A 127 9.19 -6.20 -10.99
CA GLN A 127 10.55 -5.67 -10.99
C GLN A 127 11.34 -6.14 -9.78
N PHE A 128 10.73 -6.18 -8.60
CA PHE A 128 11.37 -6.67 -7.39
C PHE A 128 11.71 -8.16 -7.50
N PHE A 129 10.83 -9.00 -8.03
CA PHE A 129 11.13 -10.42 -8.28
C PHE A 129 12.32 -10.63 -9.21
N LYS A 130 12.52 -9.77 -10.23
CA LYS A 130 13.66 -9.86 -11.15
C LYS A 130 14.98 -9.51 -10.48
N LEU A 131 14.99 -8.63 -9.49
CA LEU A 131 16.17 -8.12 -8.82
C LEU A 131 16.51 -8.91 -7.55
N ASP A 132 15.53 -9.14 -6.70
CA ASP A 132 15.61 -9.87 -5.44
C ASP A 132 14.29 -10.63 -5.21
N PRO A 133 14.26 -11.95 -5.45
CA PRO A 133 13.07 -12.75 -5.24
C PRO A 133 12.49 -12.66 -3.83
N VAL A 134 13.34 -12.49 -2.80
CA VAL A 134 12.86 -12.33 -1.40
C VAL A 134 12.09 -11.03 -1.24
N ALA A 135 12.60 -9.93 -1.80
CA ALA A 135 11.88 -8.65 -1.80
C ALA A 135 10.56 -8.74 -2.58
N GLY A 136 10.56 -9.46 -3.72
CA GLY A 136 9.34 -9.75 -4.47
C GLY A 136 8.29 -10.48 -3.61
N TRP A 137 8.67 -11.56 -2.93
CA TRP A 137 7.76 -12.30 -2.05
C TRP A 137 7.25 -11.49 -0.87
N MET A 138 8.04 -10.55 -0.33
CA MET A 138 7.59 -9.64 0.73
C MET A 138 6.46 -8.72 0.29
N LEU A 139 6.34 -8.40 -1.01
CA LEU A 139 5.26 -7.58 -1.55
C LEU A 139 4.00 -8.37 -1.93
N VAL A 140 4.07 -9.71 -2.02
CA VAL A 140 2.91 -10.55 -2.38
C VAL A 140 1.73 -10.40 -1.41
N PRO A 141 1.92 -10.39 -0.07
CA PRO A 141 0.82 -10.13 0.86
C PRO A 141 0.16 -8.77 0.64
N TYR A 142 0.94 -7.75 0.30
CA TYR A 142 0.41 -6.42 -0.01
C TYR A 142 -0.40 -6.44 -1.31
N LEU A 143 0.10 -7.09 -2.36
CA LEU A 143 -0.65 -7.27 -3.61
C LEU A 143 -1.98 -7.99 -3.38
N ALA A 144 -1.98 -9.07 -2.62
CA ALA A 144 -3.18 -9.82 -2.26
C ALA A 144 -4.19 -8.94 -1.48
N TRP A 145 -3.68 -8.12 -0.54
CA TRP A 145 -4.52 -7.18 0.20
C TRP A 145 -5.15 -6.11 -0.68
N VAL A 146 -4.39 -5.54 -1.64
CA VAL A 146 -4.91 -4.54 -2.58
C VAL A 146 -5.94 -5.14 -3.53
N ILE A 147 -5.74 -6.38 -4.00
CA ILE A 147 -6.76 -7.13 -4.78
C ILE A 147 -8.04 -7.27 -3.96
N PHE A 148 -7.94 -7.74 -2.72
CA PHE A 148 -9.09 -7.86 -1.83
C PHE A 148 -9.78 -6.52 -1.59
N ALA A 149 -9.02 -5.45 -1.30
CA ALA A 149 -9.55 -4.11 -1.11
C ALA A 149 -10.23 -3.56 -2.38
N THR A 150 -9.73 -3.91 -3.56
CA THR A 150 -10.37 -3.56 -4.84
C THR A 150 -11.73 -4.23 -4.98
N VAL A 151 -11.83 -5.52 -4.69
CA VAL A 151 -13.12 -6.26 -4.70
C VAL A 151 -14.10 -5.66 -3.69
N LEU A 152 -13.60 -5.31 -2.48
CA LEU A 152 -14.42 -4.65 -1.45
C LEU A 152 -14.91 -3.27 -1.91
N ASN A 153 -14.04 -2.48 -2.53
CA ASN A 153 -14.40 -1.15 -3.07
C ASN A 153 -15.46 -1.27 -4.19
N ILE A 154 -15.32 -2.23 -5.11
CA ILE A 154 -16.31 -2.51 -6.16
C ILE A 154 -17.67 -2.84 -5.54
N ALA A 155 -17.68 -3.74 -4.54
CA ALA A 155 -18.91 -4.15 -3.87
C ALA A 155 -19.58 -2.97 -3.16
N ILE A 156 -18.83 -2.12 -2.47
CA ILE A 156 -19.37 -0.91 -1.82
C ILE A 156 -19.97 0.04 -2.86
N VAL A 157 -19.26 0.31 -3.96
CA VAL A 157 -19.80 1.17 -5.05
C VAL A 157 -21.09 0.58 -5.59
N THR A 158 -21.13 -0.71 -5.87
CA THR A 158 -22.30 -1.38 -6.46
C THR A 158 -23.51 -1.36 -5.51
N LEU A 159 -23.28 -1.62 -4.23
CA LEU A 159 -24.36 -1.66 -3.22
C LEU A 159 -24.93 -0.26 -2.87
N ASN A 160 -24.18 0.80 -3.13
CA ASN A 160 -24.58 2.18 -2.79
C ASN A 160 -24.82 3.06 -4.03
N ARG A 161 -24.86 2.49 -5.24
CA ARG A 161 -25.40 3.15 -6.42
C ARG A 161 -26.94 3.18 -6.28
N SER A 162 -27.48 4.32 -5.93
CA SER A 162 -28.91 4.65 -6.02
C SER A 162 -29.19 5.39 -7.30
#